data_52d11a19bb43b8eeb0077b56ff21004e
#
_entry.id   52d11a19bb43b8eeb0077b56ff21004e
#
_cell.length_a   1.000
_cell.length_b   1.000
_cell.length_c   1.000
_cell.angle_alpha   90.00
_cell.angle_beta   90.00
_cell.angle_gamma   90.00
#
_symmetry.space_group_name_H-M   'P 1'
#
loop_
_entity.id
_entity.type
_entity.pdbx_description
1 polymer ?
#
loop_
_entity_poly.entity_id
_entity_poly.type
_entity_poly.pdbx_seq_one_letter_code
_entity_poly.pdbx_strand_id
1 'polypeptide(L)'
;MPSPFLTPGSIAQANDVALLHLRRDQTIPTILRATDSEHDGYKEGKVSNTRFGSFPHSTLINQPWGSQIVASKVDTGSRGRKPSNKRKAEELEASATTTGAEDDGSSAKKPEAAASGFLHLTYPTPESWTLSLPHRTQVVYTPDYSYILHRLRARAGATVIEAGAGSGSFTHAAVRAVFNGYPNEESATKKRRLGKVCSFEFHEQRAGRVKEEISEHGLDGLVEVTHRDVYEDGFLLGDPKTGRSPKASAIFLDLPAPWLALKHLVRKPASGIESPLDPSSTAYLCTFSPCLEQVERTVRLMRELGWLDISMVEVNHNRIDVKRERIGLDCEGVRGATVFPKSVDEALSKLLTDDERAKRLRQAHLEGTRVNPSSREDTTREPKDQSTPTYNLGRLVHRTESEIKTHTSYLVFAILPRDWSEEDEQKCRQKWPSDKVEEEPKKATKSRKQQKKEFKELRLQEQKEEQEEKEQQATENSEA
;
A
#
# COMPACT_ATOMS: atom_id res chain seq x y z
N MET A 1 -20.02 -8.98 -12.60
CA MET A 1 -19.92 -9.99 -11.53
C MET A 1 -19.59 -9.28 -10.22
N PRO A 2 -19.98 -9.80 -9.05
CA PRO A 2 -19.54 -9.22 -7.78
C PRO A 2 -18.02 -9.33 -7.64
N SER A 3 -17.39 -8.29 -7.09
CA SER A 3 -15.94 -8.24 -6.93
C SER A 3 -15.48 -9.10 -5.76
N PRO A 4 -14.48 -9.97 -5.92
CA PRO A 4 -13.93 -10.73 -4.80
C PRO A 4 -13.25 -9.85 -3.74
N PHE A 5 -12.88 -8.59 -4.07
CA PHE A 5 -12.38 -7.61 -3.10
C PHE A 5 -13.45 -7.06 -2.16
N LEU A 6 -14.71 -7.06 -2.58
CA LEU A 6 -15.82 -6.43 -1.87
C LEU A 6 -16.80 -7.46 -1.32
N THR A 7 -17.11 -8.48 -2.13
CA THR A 7 -18.08 -9.53 -1.81
C THR A 7 -17.56 -10.90 -2.26
N PRO A 8 -16.54 -11.46 -1.60
CA PRO A 8 -15.80 -12.66 -2.09
C PRO A 8 -16.66 -13.93 -2.12
N GLY A 9 -17.82 -13.95 -1.51
CA GLY A 9 -18.60 -15.20 -1.35
C GLY A 9 -17.90 -16.19 -0.40
N SER A 10 -18.35 -17.46 -0.43
CA SER A 10 -17.78 -18.54 0.41
C SER A 10 -16.76 -19.39 -0.30
N ILE A 11 -16.79 -19.42 -1.63
CA ILE A 11 -15.93 -20.28 -2.49
C ILE A 11 -15.32 -19.44 -3.60
N ALA A 12 -14.13 -19.85 -4.06
CA ALA A 12 -13.45 -19.28 -5.22
C ALA A 12 -14.12 -19.73 -6.51
N GLN A 13 -14.43 -18.80 -7.42
CA GLN A 13 -15.06 -19.07 -8.71
C GLN A 13 -14.08 -18.88 -9.87
N ALA A 14 -14.48 -19.37 -11.04
CA ALA A 14 -13.74 -19.07 -12.26
C ALA A 14 -13.79 -17.57 -12.57
N ASN A 15 -12.67 -17.02 -13.01
CA ASN A 15 -12.39 -15.61 -13.26
C ASN A 15 -12.28 -14.72 -11.99
N ASP A 16 -12.38 -15.30 -10.79
CA ASP A 16 -12.03 -14.56 -9.59
C ASP A 16 -10.54 -14.28 -9.52
N VAL A 17 -10.18 -13.12 -8.98
CA VAL A 17 -8.83 -12.85 -8.50
C VAL A 17 -8.66 -13.58 -7.18
N ALA A 18 -7.67 -14.45 -7.10
CA ALA A 18 -7.29 -15.16 -5.89
C ALA A 18 -5.86 -14.82 -5.48
N LEU A 19 -5.57 -14.88 -4.21
CA LEU A 19 -4.22 -14.74 -3.67
C LEU A 19 -3.73 -16.10 -3.18
N LEU A 20 -2.65 -16.57 -3.79
CA LEU A 20 -1.97 -17.80 -3.42
C LEU A 20 -0.95 -17.47 -2.33
N HIS A 21 -1.30 -17.74 -1.09
CA HIS A 21 -0.45 -17.46 0.07
C HIS A 21 0.50 -18.62 0.29
N LEU A 22 1.80 -18.40 0.06
CA LEU A 22 2.84 -19.43 0.16
C LEU A 22 3.49 -19.45 1.54
N ARG A 23 3.80 -18.28 2.07
CA ARG A 23 4.39 -18.06 3.39
C ARG A 23 4.23 -16.60 3.78
N ARG A 24 4.67 -16.25 4.99
CA ARG A 24 4.69 -14.87 5.44
C ARG A 24 5.25 -13.92 4.35
N ASP A 25 4.51 -12.87 4.04
CA ASP A 25 4.86 -11.83 3.07
C ASP A 25 5.15 -12.34 1.64
N GLN A 26 4.70 -13.53 1.31
CA GLN A 26 4.80 -14.07 -0.03
C GLN A 26 3.44 -14.56 -0.52
N THR A 27 2.76 -13.69 -1.26
CA THR A 27 1.51 -13.97 -1.94
C THR A 27 1.67 -13.75 -3.45
N ILE A 28 0.97 -14.55 -4.25
CA ILE A 28 0.96 -14.44 -5.70
C ILE A 28 -0.48 -14.19 -6.11
N PRO A 29 -0.79 -13.03 -6.71
CA PRO A 29 -2.12 -12.77 -7.27
C PRO A 29 -2.28 -13.56 -8.56
N THR A 30 -3.44 -14.17 -8.72
CA THR A 30 -3.74 -15.03 -9.86
C THR A 30 -5.22 -14.91 -10.21
N ILE A 31 -5.54 -14.76 -11.50
CA ILE A 31 -6.92 -14.88 -11.99
C ILE A 31 -7.18 -16.35 -12.25
N LEU A 32 -8.19 -16.92 -11.61
CA LEU A 32 -8.55 -18.33 -11.73
C LEU A 32 -9.25 -18.58 -13.06
N ARG A 33 -8.60 -19.26 -14.01
CA ARG A 33 -9.15 -19.53 -15.33
C ARG A 33 -9.55 -21.00 -15.46
N ALA A 34 -10.80 -21.29 -15.82
CA ALA A 34 -11.32 -22.64 -16.04
C ALA A 34 -10.95 -23.21 -17.42
N THR A 35 -10.85 -22.36 -18.43
CA THR A 35 -10.57 -22.73 -19.82
C THR A 35 -9.42 -21.92 -20.40
N ASP A 36 -8.71 -22.46 -21.40
CA ASP A 36 -7.70 -21.69 -22.13
C ASP A 36 -8.42 -20.62 -22.99
N SER A 37 -7.89 -19.41 -23.02
CA SER A 37 -8.24 -18.46 -24.06
C SER A 37 -7.51 -18.87 -25.35
N GLU A 38 -8.20 -18.84 -26.49
CA GLU A 38 -7.65 -19.22 -27.81
C GLU A 38 -6.42 -18.38 -28.22
N HIS A 39 -6.12 -17.30 -27.51
CA HIS A 39 -5.02 -16.36 -27.80
C HIS A 39 -3.71 -16.66 -27.06
N ASP A 40 -3.73 -17.49 -26.04
CA ASP A 40 -2.51 -17.87 -25.32
C ASP A 40 -1.89 -19.11 -26.01
N GLY A 41 -0.96 -18.88 -26.91
CA GLY A 41 -0.23 -19.93 -27.65
C GLY A 41 0.62 -20.88 -26.75
N TYR A 42 0.49 -20.77 -25.43
CA TYR A 42 1.09 -21.62 -24.41
C TYR A 42 0.08 -21.92 -23.30
N LYS A 43 -0.05 -23.20 -22.96
CA LYS A 43 -0.94 -23.73 -21.90
C LYS A 43 -0.58 -23.24 -20.46
N GLU A 44 0.12 -22.13 -20.31
CA GLU A 44 0.61 -21.64 -19.01
C GLU A 44 -0.49 -20.99 -18.15
N GLY A 45 -1.60 -20.53 -18.75
CA GLY A 45 -2.65 -19.80 -18.05
C GLY A 45 -3.43 -20.59 -16.99
N LYS A 46 -3.38 -21.92 -17.02
CA LYS A 46 -4.16 -22.79 -16.13
C LYS A 46 -3.37 -23.34 -14.92
N VAL A 47 -2.10 -23.06 -14.81
CA VAL A 47 -1.24 -23.64 -13.76
C VAL A 47 -0.38 -22.56 -13.12
N SER A 48 -0.51 -22.39 -11.82
CA SER A 48 0.39 -21.54 -11.04
C SER A 48 1.59 -22.35 -10.59
N ASN A 49 2.77 -22.07 -11.17
CA ASN A 49 4.02 -22.73 -10.81
C ASN A 49 4.77 -21.95 -9.74
N THR A 50 5.09 -22.62 -8.66
CA THR A 50 5.82 -22.04 -7.52
C THR A 50 7.00 -22.94 -7.17
N ARG A 51 7.89 -22.45 -6.31
CA ARG A 51 8.96 -23.29 -5.75
C ARG A 51 8.46 -24.44 -4.86
N PHE A 52 7.18 -24.42 -4.46
CA PHE A 52 6.54 -25.45 -3.64
C PHE A 52 5.80 -26.49 -4.47
N GLY A 53 5.75 -26.32 -5.78
CA GLY A 53 5.09 -27.21 -6.74
C GLY A 53 4.17 -26.47 -7.70
N SER A 54 3.49 -27.24 -8.53
CA SER A 54 2.54 -26.78 -9.53
C SER A 54 1.11 -26.88 -8.99
N PHE A 55 0.33 -25.84 -9.17
CA PHE A 55 -1.05 -25.72 -8.70
C PHE A 55 -1.98 -25.43 -9.89
N PRO A 56 -2.59 -26.46 -10.48
CA PRO A 56 -3.57 -26.28 -11.54
C PRO A 56 -4.79 -25.48 -11.06
N HIS A 57 -5.27 -24.53 -11.85
CA HIS A 57 -6.43 -23.71 -11.46
C HIS A 57 -7.70 -24.56 -11.22
N SER A 58 -7.83 -25.69 -11.91
CA SER A 58 -8.90 -26.66 -11.67
C SER A 58 -8.95 -27.22 -10.25
N THR A 59 -7.84 -27.20 -9.52
CA THR A 59 -7.78 -27.62 -8.11
C THR A 59 -8.09 -26.48 -7.14
N LEU A 60 -8.09 -25.23 -7.61
CA LEU A 60 -8.32 -24.00 -6.84
C LEU A 60 -9.77 -23.54 -6.96
N ILE A 61 -10.37 -23.69 -8.15
CA ILE A 61 -11.77 -23.31 -8.41
C ILE A 61 -12.72 -24.20 -7.62
N ASN A 62 -13.80 -23.63 -7.11
CA ASN A 62 -14.81 -24.28 -6.24
C ASN A 62 -14.30 -24.68 -4.84
N GLN A 63 -13.10 -24.22 -4.46
CA GLN A 63 -12.61 -24.43 -3.10
C GLN A 63 -13.08 -23.29 -2.16
N PRO A 64 -13.39 -23.60 -0.91
CA PRO A 64 -13.65 -22.56 0.10
C PRO A 64 -12.42 -21.67 0.29
N TRP A 65 -12.65 -20.36 0.49
CA TRP A 65 -11.58 -19.45 0.85
C TRP A 65 -10.93 -19.86 2.20
N GLY A 66 -9.62 -19.78 2.27
CA GLY A 66 -8.82 -20.24 3.41
C GLY A 66 -8.37 -21.71 3.29
N SER A 67 -8.76 -22.42 2.24
CA SER A 67 -8.35 -23.83 2.04
C SER A 67 -6.85 -23.96 1.83
N GLN A 68 -6.29 -25.06 2.40
CA GLN A 68 -4.95 -25.50 2.10
C GLN A 68 -4.99 -26.44 0.88
N ILE A 69 -4.27 -26.07 -0.18
CA ILE A 69 -4.22 -26.82 -1.44
C ILE A 69 -2.84 -27.47 -1.56
N VAL A 70 -2.82 -28.75 -1.84
CA VAL A 70 -1.59 -29.53 -2.03
C VAL A 70 -1.15 -29.42 -3.49
N ALA A 71 0.15 -29.33 -3.73
CA ALA A 71 0.71 -29.27 -5.08
C ALA A 71 0.39 -30.54 -5.88
N SER A 72 0.23 -30.42 -7.20
CA SER A 72 0.07 -31.57 -8.10
C SER A 72 1.40 -32.25 -8.39
N LYS A 73 1.39 -33.57 -8.47
CA LYS A 73 2.53 -34.39 -8.96
C LYS A 73 2.64 -34.34 -10.48
N VAL A 74 1.54 -34.12 -11.17
CA VAL A 74 1.51 -34.10 -12.62
C VAL A 74 1.97 -32.72 -13.09
N ASP A 75 3.03 -32.72 -13.88
CA ASP A 75 3.47 -31.54 -14.60
C ASP A 75 2.46 -31.27 -15.73
N THR A 76 1.57 -30.33 -15.52
CA THR A 76 0.50 -29.99 -16.45
C THR A 76 0.95 -28.99 -17.52
N GLY A 77 2.25 -28.93 -17.79
CA GLY A 77 2.70 -28.29 -19.04
C GLY A 77 3.56 -27.07 -18.94
N SER A 78 4.32 -26.84 -17.89
CA SER A 78 5.34 -25.81 -18.01
C SER A 78 6.75 -26.31 -17.72
N ARG A 79 7.59 -25.99 -18.70
CA ARG A 79 9.06 -26.09 -18.72
C ARG A 79 9.63 -27.49 -18.50
N GLY A 80 9.70 -28.19 -19.62
CA GLY A 80 10.68 -29.28 -19.80
C GLY A 80 12.09 -28.84 -19.42
N ARG A 81 12.47 -28.95 -18.13
CA ARG A 81 13.76 -29.47 -17.84
C ARG A 81 13.71 -30.92 -18.34
N LYS A 82 14.28 -31.17 -19.52
CA LYS A 82 14.55 -32.50 -19.98
C LYS A 82 15.20 -33.23 -18.80
N PRO A 83 14.56 -34.24 -18.18
CA PRO A 83 15.29 -35.13 -17.27
C PRO A 83 16.37 -35.73 -18.12
N SER A 84 17.60 -35.70 -17.64
CA SER A 84 18.68 -36.43 -18.29
C SER A 84 18.25 -37.89 -18.31
N ASN A 85 17.86 -38.37 -19.51
CA ASN A 85 17.50 -39.73 -19.80
C ASN A 85 18.70 -40.62 -19.55
N LYS A 86 18.85 -41.19 -18.34
CA LYS A 86 19.74 -42.32 -18.12
C LYS A 86 19.28 -43.33 -17.05
N ARG A 87 18.09 -43.20 -16.45
CA ARG A 87 17.62 -44.16 -15.44
C ARG A 87 16.17 -44.62 -15.59
N LYS A 88 15.55 -44.49 -16.76
CA LYS A 88 14.18 -44.98 -17.01
C LYS A 88 14.07 -45.99 -18.14
N ALA A 89 15.19 -46.57 -18.60
CA ALA A 89 15.17 -47.59 -19.63
C ALA A 89 14.93 -49.02 -19.09
N GLU A 90 15.10 -49.26 -17.77
CA GLU A 90 14.99 -50.62 -17.21
C GLU A 90 13.63 -50.94 -16.57
N GLU A 91 12.72 -49.97 -16.39
CA GLU A 91 11.37 -50.26 -15.84
C GLU A 91 10.26 -50.30 -16.87
N LEU A 92 10.55 -50.11 -18.16
CA LEU A 92 9.54 -50.07 -19.24
C LEU A 92 9.43 -51.36 -20.07
N GLU A 93 10.27 -52.38 -19.83
CA GLU A 93 10.20 -53.66 -20.56
C GLU A 93 9.28 -54.72 -19.93
N ALA A 94 8.69 -54.45 -18.76
CA ALA A 94 7.88 -55.46 -18.06
C ALA A 94 6.35 -55.28 -18.20
N SER A 95 5.86 -54.38 -19.04
CA SER A 95 4.40 -54.19 -19.20
C SER A 95 3.96 -53.87 -20.64
N ALA A 96 4.45 -54.65 -21.58
CA ALA A 96 3.98 -54.58 -22.97
C ALA A 96 3.40 -55.92 -23.42
N THR A 97 2.17 -56.19 -23.01
CA THR A 97 1.25 -57.07 -23.71
C THR A 97 -0.18 -56.75 -23.27
N THR A 98 -0.93 -56.05 -24.06
CA THR A 98 -2.23 -56.40 -24.63
C THR A 98 -2.94 -55.19 -25.26
N THR A 99 -3.14 -55.37 -26.57
CA THR A 99 -4.28 -54.96 -27.40
C THR A 99 -4.76 -53.50 -27.45
N GLY A 100 -4.68 -53.01 -28.69
CA GLY A 100 -5.15 -51.79 -29.27
C GLY A 100 -6.59 -51.38 -29.02
N ALA A 101 -6.74 -50.08 -29.01
CA ALA A 101 -7.87 -49.33 -29.57
C ALA A 101 -7.40 -47.87 -29.72
N GLU A 102 -7.48 -47.39 -30.93
CA GLU A 102 -7.32 -46.00 -31.26
C GLU A 102 -8.44 -45.22 -30.58
N ASP A 103 -8.12 -44.26 -29.75
CA ASP A 103 -9.02 -43.16 -29.35
C ASP A 103 -8.19 -41.89 -29.28
N ASP A 104 -8.40 -41.09 -30.31
CA ASP A 104 -7.87 -39.73 -30.50
C ASP A 104 -8.67 -38.76 -29.63
N GLY A 105 -8.22 -38.66 -28.40
CA GLY A 105 -8.78 -37.75 -27.40
C GLY A 105 -7.71 -37.36 -26.41
N SER A 106 -7.07 -36.20 -26.64
CA SER A 106 -6.14 -35.60 -25.70
C SER A 106 -6.83 -35.31 -24.35
N SER A 107 -7.06 -36.35 -23.55
CA SER A 107 -7.57 -36.20 -22.20
C SER A 107 -6.50 -35.57 -21.33
N ALA A 108 -6.73 -34.31 -20.91
CA ALA A 108 -5.89 -33.64 -19.93
C ALA A 108 -5.76 -34.55 -18.70
N LYS A 109 -4.52 -34.90 -18.34
CA LYS A 109 -4.23 -35.75 -17.17
C LYS A 109 -4.78 -35.07 -15.93
N LYS A 110 -5.60 -35.78 -15.16
CA LYS A 110 -6.16 -35.28 -13.91
C LYS A 110 -5.02 -34.97 -12.91
N PRO A 111 -5.10 -33.80 -12.20
CA PRO A 111 -4.11 -33.45 -11.18
C PRO A 111 -4.02 -34.53 -10.10
N GLU A 112 -2.80 -34.92 -9.74
CA GLU A 112 -2.54 -35.88 -8.66
C GLU A 112 -1.75 -35.19 -7.56
N ALA A 113 -2.18 -35.34 -6.29
CA ALA A 113 -1.56 -34.65 -5.15
C ALA A 113 -0.11 -35.05 -4.95
N ALA A 114 0.79 -34.08 -4.80
CA ALA A 114 2.19 -34.31 -4.48
C ALA A 114 2.38 -34.68 -3.01
N ALA A 115 3.45 -35.39 -2.69
CA ALA A 115 3.77 -35.78 -1.31
C ALA A 115 4.16 -34.59 -0.42
N SER A 116 4.59 -33.46 -1.00
CA SER A 116 5.01 -32.26 -0.28
C SER A 116 4.75 -31.01 -1.14
N GLY A 117 4.55 -29.90 -0.46
CA GLY A 117 4.25 -28.62 -1.08
C GLY A 117 2.77 -28.28 -1.00
N PHE A 118 2.47 -27.12 -0.45
CA PHE A 118 1.10 -26.60 -0.33
C PHE A 118 1.10 -25.09 -0.35
N LEU A 119 -0.09 -24.53 -0.58
CA LEU A 119 -0.39 -23.11 -0.44
C LEU A 119 -1.75 -22.95 0.25
N HIS A 120 -2.05 -21.73 0.69
CA HIS A 120 -3.40 -21.37 1.11
C HIS A 120 -4.04 -20.48 0.06
N LEU A 121 -5.29 -20.82 -0.28
CA LEU A 121 -6.09 -20.03 -1.21
C LEU A 121 -6.87 -18.97 -0.42
N THR A 122 -6.60 -17.69 -0.68
CA THR A 122 -7.28 -16.58 0.01
C THR A 122 -7.92 -15.63 -0.99
N TYR A 123 -9.04 -15.01 -0.59
CA TYR A 123 -9.63 -13.93 -1.38
C TYR A 123 -8.76 -12.68 -1.30
N PRO A 124 -8.77 -11.82 -2.33
CA PRO A 124 -7.98 -10.60 -2.35
C PRO A 124 -8.57 -9.57 -1.38
N THR A 125 -7.68 -8.92 -0.63
CA THR A 125 -7.99 -7.70 0.11
C THR A 125 -7.08 -6.58 -0.37
N PRO A 126 -7.44 -5.29 -0.22
CA PRO A 126 -6.54 -4.20 -0.59
C PRO A 126 -5.17 -4.31 0.06
N GLU A 127 -5.09 -4.81 1.29
CA GLU A 127 -3.84 -5.00 2.03
C GLU A 127 -2.95 -6.06 1.39
N SER A 128 -3.51 -7.22 1.13
CA SER A 128 -2.77 -8.34 0.52
C SER A 128 -2.45 -8.06 -0.95
N TRP A 129 -3.35 -7.36 -1.66
CA TRP A 129 -3.11 -6.88 -3.02
C TRP A 129 -1.93 -5.92 -3.07
N THR A 130 -1.90 -4.90 -2.20
CA THR A 130 -0.79 -3.93 -2.11
C THR A 130 0.56 -4.61 -1.91
N LEU A 131 0.62 -5.66 -1.07
CA LEU A 131 1.85 -6.42 -0.81
C LEU A 131 2.27 -7.32 -1.98
N SER A 132 1.35 -7.68 -2.86
CA SER A 132 1.58 -8.57 -4.00
C SER A 132 1.69 -7.88 -5.35
N LEU A 133 1.45 -6.57 -5.39
CA LEU A 133 1.54 -5.77 -6.61
C LEU A 133 2.92 -5.89 -7.28
N PRO A 134 2.98 -6.06 -8.60
CA PRO A 134 4.21 -5.85 -9.34
C PRO A 134 4.59 -4.36 -9.22
N HIS A 135 5.77 -4.06 -8.71
CA HIS A 135 6.24 -2.68 -8.52
C HIS A 135 6.35 -1.95 -9.87
N ARG A 136 5.45 -1.03 -10.09
CA ARG A 136 5.42 -0.13 -11.27
C ARG A 136 5.74 1.30 -10.89
N THR A 137 5.38 1.69 -9.68
CA THR A 137 5.55 3.03 -9.09
C THR A 137 5.78 2.89 -7.60
N GLN A 138 6.11 3.98 -6.92
CA GLN A 138 5.98 4.05 -5.46
C GLN A 138 4.52 3.76 -5.08
N VAL A 139 4.33 2.90 -4.12
CA VAL A 139 3.01 2.42 -3.68
C VAL A 139 2.67 3.05 -2.33
N VAL A 140 1.42 3.47 -2.17
CA VAL A 140 0.90 3.86 -0.86
C VAL A 140 0.57 2.58 -0.08
N TYR A 141 1.27 2.34 1.02
CA TYR A 141 1.15 1.12 1.81
C TYR A 141 0.00 1.15 2.80
N THR A 142 -0.35 -0.02 3.31
CA THR A 142 -1.49 -0.23 4.22
C THR A 142 -1.52 0.72 5.42
N PRO A 143 -0.43 0.99 6.16
CA PRO A 143 -0.46 1.91 7.28
C PRO A 143 -0.89 3.32 6.87
N ASP A 144 -0.35 3.82 5.74
CA ASP A 144 -0.64 5.15 5.23
C ASP A 144 -2.09 5.25 4.77
N TYR A 145 -2.53 4.40 3.82
CA TYR A 145 -3.88 4.54 3.29
C TYR A 145 -4.97 4.23 4.32
N SER A 146 -4.73 3.37 5.31
CA SER A 146 -5.68 3.13 6.40
C SER A 146 -5.90 4.38 7.23
N TYR A 147 -4.81 5.07 7.58
CA TYR A 147 -4.87 6.33 8.30
C TYR A 147 -5.48 7.46 7.44
N ILE A 148 -5.08 7.54 6.16
CA ILE A 148 -5.61 8.51 5.21
C ILE A 148 -7.12 8.37 5.08
N LEU A 149 -7.63 7.17 4.79
CA LEU A 149 -9.07 6.92 4.60
C LEU A 149 -9.87 7.22 5.87
N HIS A 150 -9.32 6.93 7.04
CA HIS A 150 -9.91 7.29 8.33
C HIS A 150 -10.03 8.82 8.48
N ARG A 151 -8.93 9.54 8.23
CA ARG A 151 -8.89 11.01 8.33
C ARG A 151 -9.74 11.72 7.28
N LEU A 152 -9.82 11.17 6.07
CA LEU A 152 -10.71 11.65 4.99
C LEU A 152 -12.19 11.36 5.27
N ARG A 153 -12.50 10.64 6.37
CA ARG A 153 -13.86 10.21 6.71
C ARG A 153 -14.55 9.48 5.56
N ALA A 154 -13.77 8.68 4.82
CA ALA A 154 -14.29 7.83 3.76
C ALA A 154 -15.30 6.84 4.36
N ARG A 155 -16.53 6.84 3.82
CA ARG A 155 -17.64 6.03 4.33
C ARG A 155 -18.49 5.52 3.19
N ALA A 156 -19.27 4.47 3.46
CA ALA A 156 -20.19 3.91 2.48
C ALA A 156 -21.07 4.99 1.83
N GLY A 157 -21.12 5.01 0.51
CA GLY A 157 -21.85 5.99 -0.29
C GLY A 157 -21.13 7.34 -0.50
N ALA A 158 -19.92 7.53 0.00
CA ALA A 158 -19.13 8.72 -0.28
C ALA A 158 -18.48 8.66 -1.68
N THR A 159 -18.18 9.83 -2.23
CA THR A 159 -17.36 9.94 -3.44
C THR A 159 -15.97 10.42 -3.07
N VAL A 160 -14.96 9.71 -3.56
CA VAL A 160 -13.54 10.02 -3.38
C VAL A 160 -12.94 10.47 -4.72
N ILE A 161 -12.19 11.55 -4.71
CA ILE A 161 -11.24 11.92 -5.77
C ILE A 161 -9.87 11.39 -5.37
N GLU A 162 -9.22 10.68 -6.27
CA GLU A 162 -7.82 10.28 -6.19
C GLU A 162 -7.06 10.86 -7.37
N ALA A 163 -5.92 11.48 -7.14
CA ALA A 163 -5.01 11.89 -8.21
C ALA A 163 -3.62 11.32 -7.98
N GLY A 164 -3.10 10.65 -9.01
CA GLY A 164 -1.93 9.79 -8.92
C GLY A 164 -2.33 8.35 -8.61
N ALA A 165 -3.10 7.71 -9.50
CA ALA A 165 -3.54 6.31 -9.32
C ALA A 165 -2.37 5.32 -9.15
N GLY A 166 -1.25 5.60 -9.82
CA GLY A 166 -0.02 4.82 -9.71
C GLY A 166 -0.23 3.34 -10.04
N SER A 167 -0.12 2.49 -9.05
CA SER A 167 -0.36 1.04 -9.15
C SER A 167 -1.75 0.61 -8.65
N GLY A 168 -2.65 1.55 -8.34
CA GLY A 168 -4.01 1.25 -7.91
C GLY A 168 -4.16 0.77 -6.46
N SER A 169 -3.11 0.87 -5.63
CA SER A 169 -3.17 0.43 -4.23
C SER A 169 -4.19 1.23 -3.42
N PHE A 170 -4.09 2.56 -3.44
CA PHE A 170 -5.04 3.42 -2.76
C PHE A 170 -6.45 3.29 -3.35
N THR A 171 -6.56 3.16 -4.69
CA THR A 171 -7.83 2.97 -5.40
C THR A 171 -8.63 1.80 -4.83
N HIS A 172 -8.00 0.62 -4.65
CA HIS A 172 -8.65 -0.57 -4.09
C HIS A 172 -9.07 -0.38 -2.63
N ALA A 173 -8.23 0.28 -1.83
CA ALA A 173 -8.58 0.58 -0.44
C ALA A 173 -9.73 1.60 -0.35
N ALA A 174 -9.71 2.62 -1.20
CA ALA A 174 -10.75 3.66 -1.25
C ALA A 174 -12.10 3.09 -1.68
N VAL A 175 -12.14 2.26 -2.74
CA VAL A 175 -13.40 1.67 -3.20
C VAL A 175 -14.02 0.78 -2.12
N ARG A 176 -13.23 0.00 -1.39
CA ARG A 176 -13.74 -0.79 -0.25
C ARG A 176 -14.31 0.11 0.85
N ALA A 177 -13.65 1.21 1.16
CA ALA A 177 -14.11 2.13 2.21
C ALA A 177 -15.43 2.82 1.87
N VAL A 178 -15.67 3.11 0.58
CA VAL A 178 -16.90 3.79 0.14
C VAL A 178 -17.97 2.86 -0.40
N PHE A 179 -17.69 1.58 -0.54
CA PHE A 179 -18.62 0.60 -1.09
C PHE A 179 -19.97 0.62 -0.39
N ASN A 180 -21.05 0.70 -1.17
CA ASN A 180 -22.41 0.69 -0.69
C ASN A 180 -23.35 0.00 -1.69
N GLY A 181 -22.88 -1.12 -2.30
CA GLY A 181 -23.60 -1.93 -3.30
C GLY A 181 -23.17 -1.63 -4.73
N TYR A 182 -23.60 -2.51 -5.62
CA TYR A 182 -23.27 -2.44 -7.03
C TYR A 182 -24.29 -1.60 -7.83
N PRO A 183 -23.86 -0.92 -8.92
CA PRO A 183 -24.75 -0.10 -9.73
C PRO A 183 -25.94 -0.86 -10.36
N ASN A 184 -25.75 -2.15 -10.62
CA ASN A 184 -26.71 -2.99 -11.35
C ASN A 184 -27.60 -3.84 -10.44
N GLU A 185 -27.57 -3.65 -9.14
CA GLU A 185 -28.51 -4.31 -8.23
C GLU A 185 -29.91 -3.71 -8.41
N GLU A 186 -30.85 -4.47 -8.95
CA GLU A 186 -32.27 -4.09 -9.12
C GLU A 186 -33.03 -3.93 -7.79
N SER A 187 -32.36 -3.98 -6.69
CA SER A 187 -32.94 -3.77 -5.38
C SER A 187 -33.45 -2.34 -5.28
N ALA A 188 -34.66 -2.14 -5.74
CA ALA A 188 -35.44 -0.92 -5.77
C ALA A 188 -35.79 -0.35 -4.38
N THR A 189 -34.96 -0.52 -3.38
CA THR A 189 -35.11 0.10 -2.10
C THR A 189 -34.40 1.44 -2.05
N LYS A 190 -35.16 2.46 -2.47
CA LYS A 190 -35.08 3.84 -2.00
C LYS A 190 -33.69 4.47 -1.94
N LYS A 191 -33.36 5.28 -2.97
CA LYS A 191 -32.37 6.41 -2.89
C LYS A 191 -31.03 6.08 -2.19
N ARG A 192 -30.50 4.88 -2.41
CA ARG A 192 -29.19 4.51 -1.90
C ARG A 192 -28.12 5.28 -2.67
N ARG A 193 -27.32 6.09 -2.00
CA ARG A 193 -26.15 6.75 -2.61
C ARG A 193 -25.04 5.71 -2.74
N LEU A 194 -24.67 5.37 -3.98
CA LEU A 194 -23.57 4.47 -4.26
C LEU A 194 -22.24 5.19 -4.02
N GLY A 195 -21.30 4.49 -3.39
CA GLY A 195 -19.93 4.97 -3.24
C GLY A 195 -19.20 4.93 -4.59
N LYS A 196 -18.34 5.91 -4.81
CA LYS A 196 -17.58 6.02 -6.06
C LYS A 196 -16.16 6.53 -5.80
N VAL A 197 -15.19 6.00 -6.56
CA VAL A 197 -13.82 6.51 -6.63
C VAL A 197 -13.60 7.07 -8.03
N CYS A 198 -13.23 8.35 -8.10
CA CYS A 198 -12.83 9.01 -9.35
C CYS A 198 -11.31 9.16 -9.31
N SER A 199 -10.63 8.29 -10.04
CA SER A 199 -9.17 8.19 -10.03
C SER A 199 -8.60 8.82 -11.29
N PHE A 200 -7.62 9.71 -11.12
CA PHE A 200 -6.97 10.46 -12.19
C PHE A 200 -5.50 10.06 -12.28
N GLU A 201 -5.05 9.76 -13.49
CA GLU A 201 -3.66 9.40 -13.77
C GLU A 201 -3.14 10.18 -14.98
N PHE A 202 -1.98 10.78 -14.82
CA PHE A 202 -1.33 11.56 -15.87
C PHE A 202 -0.74 10.68 -16.98
N HIS A 203 -0.22 9.52 -16.63
CA HIS A 203 0.39 8.60 -17.59
C HIS A 203 -0.64 7.70 -18.26
N GLU A 204 -0.84 7.85 -19.55
CA GLU A 204 -1.80 7.08 -20.36
C GLU A 204 -1.65 5.57 -20.20
N GLN A 205 -0.43 5.04 -20.33
CA GLN A 205 -0.18 3.60 -20.19
C GLN A 205 -0.51 3.07 -18.78
N ARG A 206 -0.26 3.87 -17.73
CA ARG A 206 -0.63 3.47 -16.36
C ARG A 206 -2.13 3.54 -16.17
N ALA A 207 -2.77 4.59 -16.66
CA ALA A 207 -4.23 4.72 -16.64
C ALA A 207 -4.91 3.53 -17.34
N GLY A 208 -4.40 3.12 -18.52
CA GLY A 208 -4.88 1.94 -19.23
C GLY A 208 -4.77 0.67 -18.39
N ARG A 209 -3.61 0.39 -17.82
CA ARG A 209 -3.39 -0.81 -16.99
C ARG A 209 -4.27 -0.83 -15.74
N VAL A 210 -4.36 0.30 -15.02
CA VAL A 210 -5.24 0.37 -13.84
C VAL A 210 -6.70 0.16 -14.25
N LYS A 211 -7.14 0.69 -15.39
CA LYS A 211 -8.49 0.48 -15.90
C LYS A 211 -8.76 -1.00 -16.24
N GLU A 212 -7.81 -1.68 -16.86
CA GLU A 212 -7.88 -3.12 -17.12
C GLU A 212 -8.01 -3.92 -15.83
N GLU A 213 -7.14 -3.65 -14.85
CA GLU A 213 -7.18 -4.30 -13.53
C GLU A 213 -8.50 -4.03 -12.79
N ILE A 214 -9.02 -2.81 -12.82
CA ILE A 214 -10.32 -2.48 -12.22
C ILE A 214 -11.45 -3.32 -12.84
N SER A 215 -11.44 -3.51 -14.16
CA SER A 215 -12.41 -4.36 -14.85
C SER A 215 -12.22 -5.85 -14.51
N GLU A 216 -10.99 -6.36 -14.55
CA GLU A 216 -10.68 -7.75 -14.16
C GLU A 216 -11.04 -8.06 -12.70
N HIS A 217 -10.99 -7.04 -11.83
CA HIS A 217 -11.33 -7.15 -10.41
C HIS A 217 -12.83 -6.95 -10.12
N GLY A 218 -13.66 -6.75 -11.15
CA GLY A 218 -15.11 -6.56 -11.01
C GLY A 218 -15.49 -5.26 -10.28
N LEU A 219 -14.69 -4.20 -10.45
CA LEU A 219 -14.90 -2.91 -9.82
C LEU A 219 -15.49 -1.86 -10.77
N ASP A 220 -15.93 -2.29 -11.98
CA ASP A 220 -16.56 -1.42 -12.96
C ASP A 220 -17.78 -0.69 -12.39
N GLY A 221 -17.89 0.59 -12.69
CA GLY A 221 -18.95 1.46 -12.21
C GLY A 221 -18.80 1.96 -10.77
N LEU A 222 -17.90 1.35 -9.98
CA LEU A 222 -17.50 1.82 -8.64
C LEU A 222 -16.24 2.68 -8.71
N VAL A 223 -15.34 2.39 -9.64
CA VAL A 223 -14.13 3.14 -9.92
C VAL A 223 -14.19 3.67 -11.33
N GLU A 224 -13.95 4.96 -11.50
CA GLU A 224 -13.80 5.61 -12.81
C GLU A 224 -12.37 6.13 -12.94
N VAL A 225 -11.57 5.48 -13.81
CA VAL A 225 -10.19 5.87 -14.07
C VAL A 225 -10.16 6.79 -15.29
N THR A 226 -9.60 7.98 -15.12
CA THR A 226 -9.49 9.01 -16.16
C THR A 226 -8.02 9.35 -16.40
N HIS A 227 -7.57 9.24 -17.65
CA HIS A 227 -6.28 9.78 -18.07
C HIS A 227 -6.40 11.31 -18.17
N ARG A 228 -5.64 12.04 -17.35
CA ARG A 228 -5.73 13.52 -17.29
C ARG A 228 -4.55 14.17 -16.60
N ASP A 229 -4.15 15.35 -17.07
CA ASP A 229 -3.35 16.30 -16.31
C ASP A 229 -4.25 17.13 -15.39
N VAL A 230 -4.29 16.78 -14.11
CA VAL A 230 -5.11 17.48 -13.12
C VAL A 230 -4.59 18.88 -12.76
N TYR A 231 -3.37 19.21 -13.17
CA TYR A 231 -2.81 20.56 -12.97
C TYR A 231 -3.43 21.57 -13.91
N GLU A 232 -3.69 21.16 -15.15
CA GLU A 232 -4.27 22.04 -16.18
C GLU A 232 -5.79 21.89 -16.24
N ASP A 233 -6.28 20.64 -16.26
CA ASP A 233 -7.66 20.30 -16.61
C ASP A 233 -8.58 20.05 -15.40
N GLY A 234 -8.03 19.94 -14.20
CA GLY A 234 -8.81 19.71 -12.98
C GLY A 234 -9.50 18.34 -12.91
N PHE A 235 -10.65 18.25 -12.22
CA PHE A 235 -11.23 17.00 -11.74
C PHE A 235 -12.65 16.70 -12.24
N LEU A 236 -13.14 17.38 -13.26
CA LEU A 236 -14.45 17.05 -13.83
C LEU A 236 -14.40 15.73 -14.61
N LEU A 237 -15.46 14.96 -14.58
CA LEU A 237 -15.58 13.71 -15.32
C LEU A 237 -16.00 13.98 -16.77
N GLY A 238 -15.34 13.35 -17.72
CA GLY A 238 -15.55 13.61 -19.15
C GLY A 238 -14.72 14.78 -19.64
N ASP A 239 -15.35 15.80 -20.23
CA ASP A 239 -14.65 16.99 -20.75
C ASP A 239 -14.15 17.89 -19.59
N PRO A 240 -12.91 18.44 -19.68
CA PRO A 240 -12.35 19.28 -18.61
C PRO A 240 -13.16 20.55 -18.27
N LYS A 241 -13.88 21.12 -19.25
CA LYS A 241 -14.61 22.38 -19.08
C LYS A 241 -16.11 22.22 -18.91
N THR A 242 -16.68 21.23 -19.58
CA THR A 242 -18.13 21.00 -19.63
C THR A 242 -18.55 19.70 -18.97
N GLY A 243 -17.59 18.95 -18.44
CA GLY A 243 -17.81 17.65 -17.81
C GLY A 243 -18.62 17.74 -16.52
N ARG A 244 -19.03 16.58 -16.05
CA ARG A 244 -19.84 16.45 -14.84
C ARG A 244 -18.99 16.50 -13.58
N SER A 245 -19.44 17.24 -12.57
CA SER A 245 -18.83 17.21 -11.25
C SER A 245 -18.95 15.82 -10.60
N PRO A 246 -17.86 15.27 -10.05
CA PRO A 246 -17.92 14.06 -9.23
C PRO A 246 -18.63 14.24 -7.89
N LYS A 247 -18.80 15.49 -7.43
CA LYS A 247 -19.39 15.86 -6.13
C LYS A 247 -18.72 15.12 -4.97
N ALA A 248 -17.39 15.23 -4.94
CA ALA A 248 -16.58 14.53 -3.96
C ALA A 248 -16.58 15.21 -2.59
N SER A 249 -16.54 14.40 -1.54
CA SER A 249 -16.37 14.84 -0.16
C SER A 249 -15.02 14.44 0.44
N ALA A 250 -14.27 13.57 -0.22
CA ALA A 250 -12.94 13.13 0.19
C ALA A 250 -11.98 13.21 -1.00
N ILE A 251 -10.78 13.73 -0.78
CA ILE A 251 -9.79 13.98 -1.81
C ILE A 251 -8.43 13.47 -1.34
N PHE A 252 -7.77 12.67 -2.17
CA PHE A 252 -6.41 12.22 -1.97
C PHE A 252 -5.54 12.62 -3.17
N LEU A 253 -4.44 13.32 -2.89
CA LEU A 253 -3.49 13.79 -3.90
C LEU A 253 -2.10 13.20 -3.64
N ASP A 254 -1.72 12.22 -4.45
CA ASP A 254 -0.36 11.66 -4.51
C ASP A 254 0.34 12.21 -5.76
N LEU A 255 0.72 13.47 -5.68
CA LEU A 255 1.22 14.27 -6.79
C LEU A 255 2.54 14.93 -6.45
N PRO A 256 3.46 15.08 -7.42
CA PRO A 256 4.71 15.81 -7.22
C PRO A 256 4.52 17.28 -6.82
N ALA A 257 3.44 17.92 -7.29
CA ALA A 257 3.14 19.33 -7.04
C ALA A 257 1.65 19.52 -6.67
N PRO A 258 1.17 19.03 -5.50
CA PRO A 258 -0.24 19.04 -5.16
C PRO A 258 -0.82 20.47 -5.11
N TRP A 259 -0.03 21.50 -4.83
CA TRP A 259 -0.46 22.90 -4.87
C TRP A 259 -0.97 23.32 -6.25
N LEU A 260 -0.49 22.76 -7.35
CA LEU A 260 -0.98 23.08 -8.70
C LEU A 260 -2.41 22.54 -8.93
N ALA A 261 -2.73 21.40 -8.35
CA ALA A 261 -4.06 20.80 -8.44
C ALA A 261 -5.08 21.46 -7.51
N LEU A 262 -4.63 22.04 -6.37
CA LEU A 262 -5.51 22.65 -5.36
C LEU A 262 -6.34 23.83 -5.91
N LYS A 263 -5.86 24.54 -6.93
CA LYS A 263 -6.60 25.65 -7.57
C LYS A 263 -7.95 25.22 -8.16
N HIS A 264 -8.09 23.94 -8.49
CA HIS A 264 -9.35 23.36 -9.00
C HIS A 264 -10.26 22.81 -7.89
N LEU A 265 -9.75 22.68 -6.65
CA LEU A 265 -10.47 22.14 -5.50
C LEU A 265 -11.03 23.27 -4.61
N VAL A 266 -11.81 24.13 -5.21
CA VAL A 266 -12.44 25.29 -4.58
C VAL A 266 -13.95 25.25 -4.77
N ARG A 267 -14.71 25.90 -3.88
CA ARG A 267 -16.17 25.93 -3.95
C ARG A 267 -16.70 26.70 -5.15
N LYS A 268 -16.08 27.82 -5.46
CA LYS A 268 -16.46 28.72 -6.56
C LYS A 268 -15.24 28.97 -7.46
N PRO A 269 -15.03 28.11 -8.49
CA PRO A 269 -13.95 28.35 -9.43
C PRO A 269 -14.13 29.68 -10.18
N ALA A 270 -13.05 30.44 -10.33
CA ALA A 270 -13.07 31.76 -11.01
C ALA A 270 -13.51 31.67 -12.48
N SER A 271 -13.34 30.54 -13.12
CA SER A 271 -13.69 30.27 -14.50
C SER A 271 -15.19 30.03 -14.76
N GLY A 272 -16.03 30.04 -13.71
CA GLY A 272 -17.46 29.66 -13.82
C GLY A 272 -17.72 28.17 -14.10
N ILE A 273 -16.69 27.35 -14.08
CA ILE A 273 -16.77 25.89 -14.21
C ILE A 273 -17.38 25.31 -12.91
N GLU A 274 -18.11 24.18 -13.02
CA GLU A 274 -18.67 23.52 -11.85
C GLU A 274 -17.56 23.03 -10.91
N SER A 275 -17.73 23.21 -9.59
CA SER A 275 -16.80 22.68 -8.60
C SER A 275 -16.83 21.15 -8.58
N PRO A 276 -15.69 20.45 -8.50
CA PRO A 276 -15.66 18.99 -8.34
C PRO A 276 -16.11 18.50 -6.96
N LEU A 277 -16.32 19.44 -6.01
CA LEU A 277 -16.66 19.15 -4.63
C LEU A 277 -18.18 19.10 -4.41
N ASP A 278 -18.64 18.30 -3.45
CA ASP A 278 -20.04 18.28 -3.04
C ASP A 278 -20.40 19.60 -2.32
N PRO A 279 -21.29 20.46 -2.89
CA PRO A 279 -21.59 21.77 -2.31
C PRO A 279 -22.28 21.65 -0.94
N SER A 280 -22.98 20.54 -0.68
CA SER A 280 -23.80 20.34 0.52
C SER A 280 -23.00 19.80 1.72
N SER A 281 -21.81 19.28 1.49
CA SER A 281 -20.99 18.61 2.52
C SER A 281 -19.61 19.22 2.68
N THR A 282 -19.01 19.01 3.83
CA THR A 282 -17.60 19.32 4.08
C THR A 282 -16.72 18.45 3.19
N ALA A 283 -15.67 19.01 2.61
CA ALA A 283 -14.65 18.29 1.88
C ALA A 283 -13.40 18.08 2.76
N TYR A 284 -12.85 16.87 2.70
CA TYR A 284 -11.66 16.45 3.42
C TYR A 284 -10.55 16.16 2.41
N LEU A 285 -9.39 16.71 2.66
CA LEU A 285 -8.23 16.59 1.78
C LEU A 285 -7.07 15.93 2.51
N CYS A 286 -6.36 15.06 1.80
CA CYS A 286 -5.02 14.61 2.16
C CYS A 286 -4.09 14.77 0.96
N THR A 287 -2.90 15.33 1.18
CA THR A 287 -1.80 15.30 0.21
C THR A 287 -0.67 14.44 0.72
N PHE A 288 -0.03 13.69 -0.18
CA PHE A 288 1.09 12.80 0.08
C PHE A 288 2.34 13.43 -0.52
N SER A 289 3.28 13.88 0.30
CA SER A 289 4.44 14.63 -0.14
C SER A 289 5.73 14.12 0.49
N PRO A 290 6.73 13.68 -0.29
CA PRO A 290 7.99 13.16 0.25
C PRO A 290 8.91 14.24 0.85
N CYS A 291 8.75 15.51 0.47
CA CYS A 291 9.63 16.60 0.88
C CYS A 291 8.89 17.71 1.62
N LEU A 292 9.54 18.27 2.65
CA LEU A 292 8.96 19.34 3.48
C LEU A 292 8.71 20.63 2.69
N GLU A 293 9.52 20.92 1.68
CA GLU A 293 9.35 22.08 0.79
C GLU A 293 8.06 21.98 -0.04
N GLN A 294 7.67 20.76 -0.41
CA GLN A 294 6.37 20.54 -1.07
C GLN A 294 5.22 20.78 -0.09
N VAL A 295 5.37 20.35 1.16
CA VAL A 295 4.40 20.61 2.22
C VAL A 295 4.21 22.10 2.46
N GLU A 296 5.31 22.87 2.57
CA GLU A 296 5.26 24.32 2.80
C GLU A 296 4.44 25.03 1.71
N ARG A 297 4.76 24.76 0.43
CA ARG A 297 4.03 25.32 -0.71
C ARG A 297 2.55 24.96 -0.69
N THR A 298 2.27 23.68 -0.39
CA THR A 298 0.90 23.15 -0.33
C THR A 298 0.10 23.82 0.78
N VAL A 299 0.64 23.90 2.00
CA VAL A 299 -0.02 24.53 3.16
C VAL A 299 -0.24 26.01 2.93
N ARG A 300 0.71 26.71 2.31
CA ARG A 300 0.54 28.12 1.96
C ARG A 300 -0.67 28.32 1.07
N LEU A 301 -0.78 27.55 -0.02
CA LEU A 301 -1.90 27.67 -0.95
C LEU A 301 -3.22 27.19 -0.31
N MET A 302 -3.21 26.14 0.50
CA MET A 302 -4.41 25.72 1.24
C MET A 302 -5.00 26.88 2.06
N ARG A 303 -4.15 27.66 2.75
CA ARG A 303 -4.60 28.84 3.53
C ARG A 303 -5.19 29.92 2.63
N GLU A 304 -4.56 30.19 1.49
CA GLU A 304 -5.05 31.18 0.50
C GLU A 304 -6.42 30.77 -0.08
N LEU A 305 -6.67 29.45 -0.23
CA LEU A 305 -7.92 28.89 -0.77
C LEU A 305 -8.99 28.62 0.29
N GLY A 306 -8.76 28.98 1.55
CA GLY A 306 -9.74 28.85 2.62
C GLY A 306 -9.87 27.45 3.23
N TRP A 307 -8.88 26.59 3.05
CA TRP A 307 -8.80 25.30 3.75
C TRP A 307 -8.45 25.52 5.22
N LEU A 308 -9.15 24.82 6.12
CA LEU A 308 -9.05 24.93 7.58
C LEU A 308 -8.50 23.65 8.18
N ASP A 309 -8.20 23.69 9.48
CA ASP A 309 -7.71 22.53 10.29
C ASP A 309 -6.54 21.81 9.61
N ILE A 310 -5.59 22.59 9.09
CA ILE A 310 -4.44 22.07 8.37
C ILE A 310 -3.49 21.41 9.37
N SER A 311 -3.25 20.12 9.21
CA SER A 311 -2.34 19.33 10.05
C SER A 311 -1.43 18.45 9.20
N MET A 312 -0.19 18.28 9.66
CA MET A 312 0.80 17.41 9.03
C MET A 312 1.10 16.22 9.94
N VAL A 313 1.16 15.03 9.36
CA VAL A 313 1.43 13.78 10.07
C VAL A 313 2.40 12.93 9.25
N GLU A 314 3.27 12.22 9.93
CA GLU A 314 4.08 11.13 9.41
C GLU A 314 3.62 9.82 10.06
N VAL A 315 3.41 8.77 9.26
CA VAL A 315 3.02 7.45 9.76
C VAL A 315 4.26 6.57 9.83
N ASN A 316 4.62 6.14 11.03
CA ASN A 316 5.73 5.24 11.25
C ASN A 316 5.23 3.85 11.66
N HIS A 317 5.46 2.85 10.79
CA HIS A 317 5.07 1.47 11.03
C HIS A 317 6.25 0.65 11.54
N ASN A 318 6.22 0.28 12.83
CA ASN A 318 7.24 -0.57 13.45
C ASN A 318 6.75 -2.02 13.54
N ARG A 319 7.41 -2.90 12.77
CA ARG A 319 7.14 -4.33 12.81
C ARG A 319 8.07 -5.02 13.81
N ILE A 320 7.51 -5.94 14.59
CA ILE A 320 8.27 -6.76 15.54
C ILE A 320 8.33 -8.18 15.00
N ASP A 321 9.55 -8.67 14.78
CA ASP A 321 9.79 -10.05 14.38
C ASP A 321 10.01 -10.91 15.62
N VAL A 322 9.17 -11.93 15.79
CA VAL A 322 9.25 -12.85 16.91
C VAL A 322 9.82 -14.17 16.39
N LYS A 323 10.98 -14.53 16.89
CA LYS A 323 11.72 -15.75 16.55
C LYS A 323 12.02 -16.59 17.78
N ARG A 324 12.18 -17.88 17.55
CA ARG A 324 12.70 -18.77 18.56
C ARG A 324 14.18 -19.02 18.28
N GLU A 325 15.02 -18.54 19.20
CA GLU A 325 16.46 -18.81 19.14
C GLU A 325 16.73 -20.18 19.75
N ARG A 326 17.44 -21.00 19.03
CA ARG A 326 17.92 -22.30 19.52
C ARG A 326 19.40 -22.17 19.83
N ILE A 327 19.81 -22.66 20.97
CA ILE A 327 21.20 -22.66 21.42
C ILE A 327 21.76 -24.06 21.26
N GLY A 328 22.86 -24.17 20.52
CA GLY A 328 23.58 -25.41 20.24
C GLY A 328 23.59 -25.79 18.78
N LEU A 329 24.75 -26.27 18.31
CA LEU A 329 24.97 -26.69 16.94
C LEU A 329 24.17 -27.94 16.58
N ASP A 330 23.67 -28.69 17.56
CA ASP A 330 22.76 -29.82 17.36
C ASP A 330 21.50 -29.45 16.56
N CYS A 331 21.13 -28.16 16.57
CA CYS A 331 19.98 -27.62 15.85
C CYS A 331 20.35 -27.10 14.45
N GLU A 332 21.59 -27.24 14.00
CA GLU A 332 22.02 -26.80 12.68
C GLU A 332 21.31 -27.62 11.59
N GLY A 333 20.83 -26.95 10.55
CA GLY A 333 20.07 -27.58 9.47
C GLY A 333 18.56 -27.66 9.71
N VAL A 334 18.06 -27.35 10.91
CA VAL A 334 16.61 -27.23 11.14
C VAL A 334 16.09 -25.96 10.49
N ARG A 335 15.13 -26.11 9.61
CA ARG A 335 14.57 -25.02 8.81
C ARG A 335 14.00 -23.88 9.69
N GLY A 336 14.50 -22.64 9.45
CA GLY A 336 14.01 -21.46 10.16
C GLY A 336 14.57 -21.27 11.57
N ALA A 337 15.52 -22.08 12.03
CA ALA A 337 16.21 -21.87 13.28
C ALA A 337 17.43 -20.95 13.08
N THR A 338 17.55 -19.91 13.90
CA THR A 338 18.82 -19.19 14.08
C THR A 338 19.59 -19.95 15.15
N VAL A 339 20.72 -20.54 14.80
CA VAL A 339 21.48 -21.41 15.67
C VAL A 339 22.71 -20.67 16.17
N PHE A 340 22.88 -20.65 17.50
CA PHE A 340 24.08 -20.11 18.14
C PHE A 340 24.78 -21.24 18.89
N PRO A 341 26.13 -21.26 18.93
CA PRO A 341 26.90 -22.22 19.73
C PRO A 341 26.56 -22.05 21.22
N LYS A 342 26.54 -23.15 21.98
CA LYS A 342 26.34 -23.15 23.43
C LYS A 342 27.57 -22.64 24.19
N SER A 343 28.76 -22.86 23.64
CA SER A 343 30.04 -22.52 24.26
C SER A 343 31.06 -22.08 23.21
N VAL A 344 32.16 -21.46 23.69
CA VAL A 344 33.30 -21.10 22.85
C VAL A 344 33.94 -22.30 22.22
N ASP A 345 34.04 -23.42 22.93
CA ASP A 345 34.63 -24.66 22.40
C ASP A 345 33.79 -25.28 21.26
N GLU A 346 32.46 -25.18 21.37
CA GLU A 346 31.55 -25.61 20.30
C GLU A 346 31.72 -24.73 19.07
N ALA A 347 31.86 -23.40 19.25
CA ALA A 347 32.13 -22.47 18.16
C ALA A 347 33.48 -22.73 17.48
N LEU A 348 34.50 -22.98 18.30
CA LEU A 348 35.85 -23.26 17.82
C LEU A 348 35.91 -24.58 17.02
N SER A 349 35.28 -25.62 17.52
CA SER A 349 35.22 -26.93 16.83
C SER A 349 34.50 -26.81 15.48
N LYS A 350 33.47 -26.01 15.38
CA LYS A 350 32.80 -25.72 14.12
C LYS A 350 33.71 -24.97 13.15
N LEU A 351 34.38 -23.92 13.58
CA LEU A 351 35.31 -23.17 12.76
C LEU A 351 36.44 -24.04 12.21
N LEU A 352 36.99 -24.95 13.03
CA LEU A 352 38.01 -25.90 12.60
C LEU A 352 37.47 -26.86 11.51
N THR A 353 36.26 -27.35 11.70
CA THR A 353 35.61 -28.26 10.72
C THR A 353 35.32 -27.53 9.39
N ASP A 354 34.87 -26.27 9.46
CA ASP A 354 34.62 -25.48 8.27
C ASP A 354 35.92 -25.09 7.54
N ASP A 355 37.04 -24.84 8.27
CA ASP A 355 38.35 -24.56 7.69
C ASP A 355 38.92 -25.82 7.01
N GLU A 356 38.83 -26.98 7.65
CA GLU A 356 39.22 -28.26 7.02
C GLU A 356 38.40 -28.55 5.77
N ARG A 357 37.10 -28.31 5.80
CA ARG A 357 36.23 -28.45 4.63
C ARG A 357 36.64 -27.50 3.50
N ALA A 358 36.94 -26.25 3.84
CA ALA A 358 37.41 -25.25 2.88
C ALA A 358 38.76 -25.65 2.26
N LYS A 359 39.71 -26.22 3.06
CA LYS A 359 40.98 -26.76 2.57
C LYS A 359 40.78 -27.90 1.59
N ARG A 360 39.89 -28.88 1.93
CA ARG A 360 39.57 -30.00 1.04
C ARG A 360 38.95 -29.53 -0.28
N LEU A 361 38.06 -28.55 -0.23
CA LEU A 361 37.45 -28.00 -1.44
C LEU A 361 38.46 -27.25 -2.33
N ARG A 362 39.39 -26.49 -1.72
CA ARG A 362 40.47 -25.82 -2.47
C ARG A 362 41.42 -26.86 -3.12
N GLN A 363 41.79 -27.92 -2.40
CA GLN A 363 42.65 -28.96 -2.91
C GLN A 363 41.97 -29.73 -4.07
N ALA A 364 40.70 -30.11 -3.91
CA ALA A 364 39.92 -30.76 -4.98
C ALA A 364 39.77 -29.85 -6.22
N HIS A 365 39.65 -28.55 -6.02
CA HIS A 365 39.63 -27.58 -7.13
C HIS A 365 40.97 -27.48 -7.87
N LEU A 366 42.08 -27.56 -7.15
CA LEU A 366 43.44 -27.60 -7.72
C LEU A 366 43.71 -28.89 -8.49
N GLU A 367 43.16 -30.00 -8.02
CA GLU A 367 43.28 -31.32 -8.64
C GLU A 367 42.29 -31.54 -9.81
N GLY A 368 41.45 -30.52 -10.13
CA GLY A 368 40.49 -30.59 -11.23
C GLY A 368 39.32 -31.57 -10.97
N THR A 369 39.19 -32.07 -9.76
CA THR A 369 38.15 -33.01 -9.39
C THR A 369 36.89 -32.23 -9.07
N ARG A 370 35.83 -32.39 -9.84
CA ARG A 370 34.51 -31.80 -9.53
C ARG A 370 33.97 -32.45 -8.25
N VAL A 371 34.23 -31.85 -7.12
CA VAL A 371 33.48 -32.13 -5.89
C VAL A 371 32.11 -31.51 -6.06
N ASN A 372 31.11 -32.38 -6.16
CA ASN A 372 29.72 -31.92 -6.20
C ASN A 372 29.42 -31.26 -4.83
N PRO A 373 29.16 -29.94 -4.75
CA PRO A 373 28.84 -29.27 -3.48
C PRO A 373 27.49 -29.73 -2.89
N SER A 374 26.80 -30.60 -3.59
CA SER A 374 25.50 -31.16 -3.22
C SER A 374 25.54 -32.56 -2.62
N SER A 375 26.70 -33.14 -2.30
CA SER A 375 26.74 -34.14 -1.24
C SER A 375 26.57 -33.40 0.12
N ARG A 376 25.47 -32.73 0.30
CA ARG A 376 24.79 -32.72 1.57
C ARG A 376 24.56 -34.17 1.86
N GLU A 377 25.51 -34.84 2.52
CA GLU A 377 25.18 -35.96 3.36
C GLU A 377 23.94 -35.49 4.09
N ASP A 378 22.85 -36.19 3.86
CA ASP A 378 21.58 -35.99 4.53
C ASP A 378 21.80 -36.02 6.05
N THR A 379 22.25 -34.90 6.59
CA THR A 379 22.01 -34.59 7.97
C THR A 379 20.60 -34.02 8.07
N THR A 380 19.59 -34.67 7.53
CA THR A 380 18.31 -34.81 8.16
C THR A 380 18.54 -35.65 9.42
N ARG A 381 19.33 -35.09 10.35
CA ARG A 381 19.27 -35.54 11.74
C ARG A 381 17.88 -35.12 12.19
N GLU A 382 16.96 -36.12 12.15
CA GLU A 382 15.74 -36.02 12.92
C GLU A 382 16.15 -35.61 14.34
N PRO A 383 15.48 -34.62 14.95
CA PRO A 383 15.80 -34.21 16.31
C PRO A 383 15.75 -35.48 17.14
N LYS A 384 16.88 -35.82 17.76
CA LYS A 384 17.05 -37.06 18.57
C LYS A 384 16.09 -37.15 19.75
N ASP A 385 15.31 -36.14 19.97
CA ASP A 385 14.33 -36.03 21.05
C ASP A 385 12.95 -35.62 20.48
N GLN A 386 12.25 -36.59 19.90
CA GLN A 386 10.85 -36.42 19.43
C GLN A 386 9.87 -36.18 20.59
N SER A 387 10.34 -36.27 21.85
CA SER A 387 9.52 -36.12 23.04
C SER A 387 9.30 -34.66 23.43
N THR A 388 10.18 -33.74 23.01
CA THR A 388 10.08 -32.34 23.38
C THR A 388 9.30 -31.56 22.31
N PRO A 389 8.13 -30.99 22.68
CA PRO A 389 7.35 -30.20 21.75
C PRO A 389 8.17 -29.02 21.18
N THR A 390 7.99 -28.72 19.87
CA THR A 390 8.78 -27.72 19.16
C THR A 390 8.68 -26.31 19.79
N TYR A 391 7.59 -26.01 20.48
CA TYR A 391 7.42 -24.74 21.19
C TYR A 391 8.27 -24.62 22.46
N ASN A 392 8.79 -25.72 23.01
CA ASN A 392 9.70 -25.73 24.15
C ASN A 392 11.19 -25.66 23.75
N LEU A 393 11.48 -25.76 22.46
CA LEU A 393 12.85 -25.73 21.96
C LEU A 393 13.34 -24.30 21.80
N GLY A 394 14.20 -23.84 22.70
CA GLY A 394 14.89 -22.57 22.63
C GLY A 394 14.11 -21.37 23.20
N ARG A 395 14.80 -20.25 23.31
CA ARG A 395 14.29 -19.01 23.86
C ARG A 395 13.45 -18.22 22.86
N LEU A 396 12.33 -17.69 23.29
CA LEU A 396 11.56 -16.74 22.48
C LEU A 396 12.24 -15.36 22.52
N VAL A 397 12.59 -14.83 21.37
CA VAL A 397 13.22 -13.53 21.20
C VAL A 397 12.38 -12.68 20.25
N HIS A 398 12.17 -11.45 20.65
CA HIS A 398 11.54 -10.45 19.79
C HIS A 398 12.56 -9.35 19.45
N ARG A 399 12.56 -8.93 18.21
CA ARG A 399 13.40 -7.85 17.70
C ARG A 399 12.58 -6.99 16.76
N THR A 400 12.88 -5.71 16.73
CA THR A 400 12.42 -4.86 15.62
C THR A 400 13.06 -5.36 14.34
N GLU A 401 12.36 -5.26 13.22
CA GLU A 401 12.96 -5.57 11.92
C GLU A 401 14.20 -4.71 11.71
N SER A 402 15.25 -5.35 11.18
CA SER A 402 16.56 -4.73 10.96
C SER A 402 16.59 -3.75 9.78
N GLU A 403 15.47 -3.60 9.08
CA GLU A 403 15.36 -2.66 7.98
C GLU A 403 15.41 -1.23 8.49
N ILE A 404 16.31 -0.44 7.94
CA ILE A 404 16.31 1.01 8.15
C ILE A 404 15.08 1.55 7.43
N LYS A 405 14.05 1.88 8.20
CA LYS A 405 12.87 2.56 7.68
C LYS A 405 13.21 4.03 7.52
N THR A 406 13.37 4.43 6.28
CA THR A 406 13.45 5.84 5.94
C THR A 406 12.06 6.46 5.98
N HIS A 407 12.01 7.78 6.07
CA HIS A 407 10.81 8.56 5.89
C HIS A 407 10.11 8.18 4.57
N THR A 408 8.80 7.92 4.62
CA THR A 408 8.01 7.60 3.42
C THR A 408 7.42 8.87 2.81
N SER A 409 6.69 9.64 3.61
CA SER A 409 6.03 10.88 3.19
C SER A 409 5.45 11.65 4.35
N TYR A 410 5.22 12.94 4.13
CA TYR A 410 4.39 13.79 4.96
C TYR A 410 2.95 13.77 4.43
N LEU A 411 2.02 13.45 5.32
CA LEU A 411 0.59 13.50 5.04
C LEU A 411 0.04 14.83 5.55
N VAL A 412 -0.44 15.68 4.64
CA VAL A 412 -1.06 16.95 5.03
C VAL A 412 -2.56 16.84 4.88
N PHE A 413 -3.27 17.02 5.98
CA PHE A 413 -4.72 16.99 6.05
C PHE A 413 -5.29 18.39 6.15
N ALA A 414 -6.43 18.62 5.49
CA ALA A 414 -7.16 19.88 5.58
C ALA A 414 -8.66 19.67 5.36
N ILE A 415 -9.45 20.62 5.81
CA ILE A 415 -10.90 20.60 5.73
C ILE A 415 -11.37 21.86 5.00
N LEU A 416 -12.25 21.69 4.00
CA LEU A 416 -12.95 22.79 3.38
C LEU A 416 -14.42 22.74 3.77
N PRO A 417 -14.96 23.75 4.49
CA PRO A 417 -16.36 23.81 4.85
C PRO A 417 -17.29 23.71 3.64
N ARG A 418 -18.56 23.37 3.85
CA ARG A 418 -19.57 23.42 2.79
C ARG A 418 -19.68 24.83 2.23
N ASP A 419 -20.26 24.95 1.06
CA ASP A 419 -20.57 26.26 0.50
C ASP A 419 -21.52 27.03 1.44
N TRP A 420 -21.20 28.30 1.69
CA TRP A 420 -21.96 29.18 2.57
C TRP A 420 -22.76 30.13 1.72
N SER A 421 -24.11 29.98 1.78
CA SER A 421 -25.03 30.79 1.00
C SER A 421 -25.41 32.09 1.73
N GLU A 422 -25.90 33.04 0.97
CA GLU A 422 -26.46 34.27 1.56
C GLU A 422 -27.64 33.99 2.51
N GLU A 423 -28.43 32.97 2.22
CA GLU A 423 -29.49 32.50 3.11
C GLU A 423 -28.97 31.99 4.44
N ASP A 424 -27.83 31.22 4.41
CA ASP A 424 -27.19 30.76 5.64
C ASP A 424 -26.67 31.92 6.47
N GLU A 425 -26.11 32.94 5.80
CA GLU A 425 -25.64 34.16 6.44
C GLU A 425 -26.81 34.91 7.10
N GLN A 426 -27.92 35.06 6.38
CA GLN A 426 -29.12 35.72 6.93
C GLN A 426 -29.67 34.94 8.12
N LYS A 427 -29.79 33.61 8.04
CA LYS A 427 -30.22 32.79 9.16
C LYS A 427 -29.27 32.89 10.37
N CYS A 428 -27.98 32.98 10.11
CA CYS A 428 -26.97 33.14 11.14
C CYS A 428 -27.12 34.52 11.83
N ARG A 429 -27.27 35.59 11.05
CA ARG A 429 -27.48 36.96 11.59
C ARG A 429 -28.80 37.06 12.37
N GLN A 430 -29.85 36.39 11.93
CA GLN A 430 -31.12 36.34 12.66
C GLN A 430 -31.00 35.60 13.99
N LYS A 431 -30.25 34.49 14.01
CA LYS A 431 -30.07 33.67 15.21
C LYS A 431 -29.09 34.26 16.22
N TRP A 432 -28.08 34.93 15.72
CA TRP A 432 -27.08 35.63 16.51
C TRP A 432 -26.90 37.07 15.99
N PRO A 433 -27.86 37.96 16.31
CA PRO A 433 -27.70 39.35 15.92
C PRO A 433 -26.44 39.88 16.58
N SER A 434 -25.53 40.40 15.76
CA SER A 434 -24.38 41.13 16.26
C SER A 434 -24.87 42.46 16.82
N ASP A 435 -25.36 42.47 18.06
CA ASP A 435 -25.58 43.68 18.78
C ASP A 435 -24.23 44.37 18.94
N LYS A 436 -24.03 45.37 18.09
CA LYS A 436 -23.08 46.45 18.28
C LYS A 436 -21.75 46.02 18.90
N VAL A 437 -20.92 45.34 18.13
CA VAL A 437 -19.52 45.69 18.23
C VAL A 437 -19.46 47.13 17.69
N GLU A 438 -19.46 48.11 18.58
CA GLU A 438 -19.00 49.44 18.21
C GLU A 438 -17.68 49.23 17.53
N GLU A 439 -17.60 49.58 16.23
CA GLU A 439 -16.32 49.56 15.55
C GLU A 439 -15.41 50.50 16.34
N GLU A 440 -14.61 49.93 17.26
CA GLU A 440 -13.48 50.69 17.76
C GLU A 440 -12.73 51.17 16.52
N PRO A 441 -12.56 52.50 16.38
CA PRO A 441 -11.93 53.04 15.19
C PRO A 441 -10.62 52.27 15.02
N LYS A 442 -10.47 51.61 13.89
CA LYS A 442 -9.26 50.86 13.54
C LYS A 442 -8.09 51.78 13.83
N LYS A 443 -7.44 51.62 14.99
CA LYS A 443 -6.20 52.32 15.32
C LYS A 443 -5.26 51.97 14.17
N ALA A 444 -5.01 52.95 13.31
CA ALA A 444 -4.14 52.78 12.16
C ALA A 444 -2.84 52.14 12.66
N THR A 445 -2.58 50.93 12.25
CA THR A 445 -1.40 50.19 12.65
C THR A 445 -0.20 51.03 12.18
N LYS A 446 0.42 51.73 13.12
CA LYS A 446 1.58 52.56 12.83
C LYS A 446 2.61 51.72 12.07
N SER A 447 3.09 52.25 10.98
CA SER A 447 4.07 51.49 10.16
C SER A 447 5.30 51.19 11.00
N ARG A 448 5.97 50.08 10.70
CA ARG A 448 7.20 49.63 11.40
C ARG A 448 8.29 50.73 11.46
N LYS A 449 8.25 51.70 10.49
CA LYS A 449 9.11 52.88 10.48
C LYS A 449 8.68 53.91 11.53
N GLN A 450 7.41 54.09 11.75
CA GLN A 450 6.88 55.02 12.77
C GLN A 450 7.09 54.50 14.17
N GLN A 451 6.88 53.19 14.40
CA GLN A 451 7.20 52.54 15.70
C GLN A 451 8.69 52.61 16.03
N LYS A 452 9.58 52.43 15.05
CA LYS A 452 11.01 52.62 15.26
C LYS A 452 11.42 54.06 15.55
N LYS A 453 10.71 55.03 15.01
CA LYS A 453 10.96 56.46 15.24
C LYS A 453 10.53 56.84 16.63
N GLU A 454 9.33 56.48 17.07
CA GLU A 454 8.83 56.67 18.42
C GLU A 454 9.72 56.04 19.47
N PHE A 455 10.14 54.81 19.24
CA PHE A 455 11.05 54.11 20.17
C PHE A 455 12.42 54.78 20.26
N LYS A 456 12.89 55.38 19.19
CA LYS A 456 14.16 56.11 19.18
C LYS A 456 14.03 57.50 19.89
N GLU A 457 12.88 58.14 19.74
CA GLU A 457 12.57 59.38 20.44
C GLU A 457 12.40 59.16 21.95
N LEU A 458 11.73 58.07 22.37
CA LEU A 458 11.59 57.70 23.77
C LEU A 458 12.95 57.44 24.42
N ARG A 459 13.81 56.68 23.77
CA ARG A 459 15.19 56.43 24.28
C ARG A 459 16.02 57.70 24.38
N LEU A 460 15.81 58.66 23.51
CA LEU A 460 16.53 59.94 23.55
C LEU A 460 16.04 60.80 24.71
N GLN A 461 14.75 60.71 25.05
CA GLN A 461 14.19 61.35 26.22
C GLN A 461 14.71 60.74 27.53
N GLU A 462 14.68 59.44 27.65
CA GLU A 462 15.24 58.72 28.80
C GLU A 462 16.74 59.05 29.03
N GLN A 463 17.52 59.14 27.95
CA GLN A 463 18.93 59.52 28.06
C GLN A 463 19.14 60.99 28.50
N LYS A 464 18.23 61.89 28.13
CA LYS A 464 18.30 63.28 28.60
C LYS A 464 17.88 63.43 30.05
N GLU A 465 16.86 62.70 30.48
CA GLU A 465 16.45 62.64 31.90
C GLU A 465 17.54 62.05 32.80
N GLU A 466 18.20 60.98 32.34
CA GLU A 466 19.36 60.41 33.08
C GLU A 466 20.58 61.36 33.12
N GLN A 467 20.77 62.20 32.10
CA GLN A 467 21.85 63.20 32.13
C GLN A 467 21.51 64.37 33.07
N GLU A 468 20.27 64.86 33.05
CA GLU A 468 19.79 65.92 33.94
C GLU A 468 19.82 65.45 35.42
N GLU A 469 19.45 64.19 35.71
CA GLU A 469 19.58 63.64 37.08
C GLU A 469 21.05 63.53 37.53
N LYS A 470 21.95 63.16 36.64
CA LYS A 470 23.40 63.11 36.95
C LYS A 470 24.03 64.47 37.13
N GLU A 471 23.58 65.51 36.41
CA GLU A 471 24.02 66.87 36.59
C GLU A 471 23.45 67.48 37.90
N GLN A 472 22.21 67.14 38.27
CA GLN A 472 21.63 67.57 39.54
C GLN A 472 22.35 66.90 40.74
N GLN A 473 22.66 65.62 40.66
CA GLN A 473 23.45 64.95 41.69
C GLN A 473 24.90 65.45 41.79
N ALA A 474 25.51 65.87 40.68
CA ALA A 474 26.84 66.46 40.67
C ALA A 474 26.89 67.90 41.28
N THR A 475 25.81 68.67 41.09
CA THR A 475 25.68 70.01 41.73
C THR A 475 25.39 69.91 43.22
N GLU A 476 24.56 68.94 43.67
CA GLU A 476 24.34 68.72 45.13
C GLU A 476 25.58 68.23 45.86
N ASN A 477 26.44 67.40 45.18
CA ASN A 477 27.70 66.95 45.78
C ASN A 477 28.83 67.99 45.76
N SER A 478 28.66 69.15 45.09
CA SER A 478 29.62 70.24 45.09
C SER A 478 29.29 71.37 46.09
N GLU A 479 28.10 71.37 46.70
CA GLU A 479 27.67 72.29 47.75
C GLU A 479 27.70 71.71 49.17
N ALA A 480 28.06 70.44 49.34
CA ALA A 480 28.33 69.77 50.61
C ALA A 480 29.85 69.62 50.87
#